data_4513c24a41472b8d7c607ebdfe429d27
#
_entry.id   4513c24a41472b8d7c607ebdfe429d27
#
_cell.length_a   1.000
_cell.length_b   1.000
_cell.length_c   1.000
_cell.angle_alpha   90.00
_cell.angle_beta   90.00
_cell.angle_gamma   90.00
#
_symmetry.space_group_name_H-M   'P 1'
#
loop_
_entity.id
_entity.type
_entity.pdbx_description
1 polymer ?
#
loop_
_entity_poly.entity_id
_entity_poly.type
_entity_poly.pdbx_seq_one_letter_code
_entity_poly.pdbx_strand_id
1 'polypeptide(L)'
;KKIVLISIKESLKTSDIENLGAELYGRINYGKNPEYFVASDSIVSKHNNFLGYFLHGLKLKSYEFKKYKTKNETRTITINVLGNKNKPSAQNQLKFKALEEGTFYARDLVSEPGNVLHPDEYSKRLNSLKKDGLKITIYDKQKLKKLGMHALLGVGQGSIRGSYLVTMEWNGAKNNSKP
;
A
#
# COMPACT_ATOMS: atom_id res chain seq x y z
N LYS A 1 -20.86 11.09 24.30
CA LYS A 1 -20.65 10.07 23.23
C LYS A 1 -21.16 10.68 21.92
N LYS A 2 -20.40 10.53 20.83
CA LYS A 2 -20.78 11.03 19.51
C LYS A 2 -21.06 9.83 18.61
N ILE A 3 -22.20 9.82 17.93
CA ILE A 3 -22.57 8.79 16.96
C ILE A 3 -22.42 9.40 15.57
N VAL A 4 -21.78 8.66 14.66
CA VAL A 4 -21.69 9.01 13.24
C VAL A 4 -22.50 7.99 12.46
N LEU A 5 -23.49 8.46 11.72
CA LEU A 5 -24.28 7.67 10.80
C LEU A 5 -23.74 7.88 9.39
N ILE A 6 -23.50 6.79 8.67
CA ILE A 6 -23.06 6.82 7.28
C ILE A 6 -24.19 6.26 6.42
N SER A 7 -24.77 7.12 5.60
CA SER A 7 -25.73 6.70 4.59
C SER A 7 -25.02 6.05 3.42
N ILE A 8 -25.50 4.88 3.00
CA ILE A 8 -24.94 4.13 1.87
C ILE A 8 -25.99 3.94 0.78
N LYS A 9 -25.58 4.05 -0.47
CA LYS A 9 -26.43 3.75 -1.62
C LYS A 9 -26.64 2.24 -1.73
N GLU A 10 -27.74 1.81 -2.31
CA GLU A 10 -28.05 0.38 -2.48
C GLU A 10 -27.03 -0.33 -3.39
N SER A 11 -26.55 0.35 -4.42
CA SER A 11 -25.53 -0.18 -5.35
C SER A 11 -24.25 0.65 -5.21
N LEU A 12 -23.20 0.02 -4.69
CA LEU A 12 -21.86 0.60 -4.52
C LEU A 12 -20.84 -0.27 -5.22
N LYS A 13 -19.89 0.37 -5.91
CA LYS A 13 -18.68 -0.27 -6.39
C LYS A 13 -17.67 -0.38 -5.21
N THR A 14 -16.71 -1.28 -5.34
CA THR A 14 -15.62 -1.42 -4.36
C THR A 14 -14.91 -0.09 -4.06
N SER A 15 -14.61 0.69 -5.11
CA SER A 15 -13.98 2.01 -4.98
C SER A 15 -14.82 3.02 -4.18
N ASP A 16 -16.16 2.95 -4.29
CA ASP A 16 -17.04 3.84 -3.52
C ASP A 16 -16.97 3.51 -2.03
N ILE A 17 -16.89 2.22 -1.69
CA ILE A 17 -16.78 1.76 -0.31
C ILE A 17 -15.43 2.17 0.30
N GLU A 18 -14.34 2.02 -0.46
CA GLU A 18 -13.01 2.48 -0.06
C GLU A 18 -12.98 4.00 0.17
N ASN A 19 -13.63 4.77 -0.71
CA ASN A 19 -13.76 6.21 -0.57
C ASN A 19 -14.54 6.61 0.68
N LEU A 20 -15.63 5.91 1.01
CA LEU A 20 -16.36 6.15 2.27
C LEU A 20 -15.47 5.94 3.50
N GLY A 21 -14.63 4.91 3.50
CA GLY A 21 -13.64 4.69 4.56
C GLY A 21 -12.61 5.82 4.65
N ALA A 22 -12.10 6.27 3.50
CA ALA A 22 -11.16 7.37 3.41
C ALA A 22 -11.77 8.70 3.89
N GLU A 23 -13.04 8.99 3.55
CA GLU A 23 -13.77 10.16 4.03
C GLU A 23 -13.96 10.13 5.55
N LEU A 24 -14.31 8.96 6.10
CA LEU A 24 -14.41 8.81 7.56
C LEU A 24 -13.08 9.16 8.22
N TYR A 25 -11.96 8.62 7.71
CA TYR A 25 -10.64 8.95 8.25
C TYR A 25 -10.39 10.47 8.24
N GLY A 26 -10.69 11.15 7.15
CA GLY A 26 -10.55 12.60 7.04
C GLY A 26 -11.33 13.37 8.12
N ARG A 27 -12.52 12.86 8.52
CA ARG A 27 -13.37 13.48 9.55
C ARG A 27 -12.89 13.20 10.98
N ILE A 28 -12.33 12.01 11.24
CA ILE A 28 -11.91 11.58 12.58
C ILE A 28 -10.47 11.95 12.90
N ASN A 29 -9.62 12.12 11.91
CA ASN A 29 -8.19 12.37 12.09
C ASN A 29 -7.90 13.66 12.86
N TYR A 30 -8.75 14.67 12.77
CA TYR A 30 -8.60 15.94 13.49
C TYR A 30 -9.35 15.99 14.84
N GLY A 31 -10.13 14.95 15.16
CA GLY A 31 -10.87 14.85 16.42
C GLY A 31 -9.95 14.60 17.62
N LYS A 32 -10.37 14.91 18.83
CA LYS A 32 -9.59 14.65 20.06
C LYS A 32 -9.60 13.18 20.48
N ASN A 33 -10.56 12.40 20.00
CA ASN A 33 -10.74 11.00 20.41
C ASN A 33 -9.81 10.08 19.61
N PRO A 34 -8.99 9.24 20.27
CA PRO A 34 -8.11 8.28 19.57
C PRO A 34 -8.80 6.95 19.27
N GLU A 35 -9.99 6.70 19.78
CA GLU A 35 -10.68 5.43 19.68
C GLU A 35 -12.08 5.56 19.11
N TYR A 36 -12.40 4.70 18.15
CA TYR A 36 -13.70 4.64 17.49
C TYR A 36 -14.20 3.20 17.40
N PHE A 37 -15.52 3.05 17.34
CA PHE A 37 -16.19 1.76 17.26
C PHE A 37 -17.07 1.70 16.02
N VAL A 38 -16.94 0.63 15.24
CA VAL A 38 -17.81 0.34 14.09
C VAL A 38 -18.74 -0.79 14.45
N ALA A 39 -20.04 -0.53 14.46
CA ALA A 39 -21.07 -1.56 14.69
C ALA A 39 -21.30 -2.37 13.40
N SER A 40 -20.60 -3.49 13.24
CA SER A 40 -20.64 -4.29 12.03
C SER A 40 -22.01 -4.89 11.73
N ASP A 41 -22.79 -5.17 12.77
CA ASP A 41 -24.12 -5.77 12.63
C ASP A 41 -25.15 -4.76 12.08
N SER A 42 -24.87 -3.45 12.16
CA SER A 42 -25.72 -2.40 11.61
C SER A 42 -25.51 -2.13 10.13
N ILE A 43 -24.54 -2.80 9.50
CA ILE A 43 -24.23 -2.60 8.09
C ILE A 43 -25.30 -3.30 7.24
N VAL A 44 -26.04 -2.50 6.48
CA VAL A 44 -27.03 -2.97 5.51
C VAL A 44 -26.45 -2.75 4.11
N SER A 45 -25.76 -3.75 3.58
CA SER A 45 -25.18 -3.71 2.23
C SER A 45 -25.26 -5.07 1.58
N LYS A 46 -25.56 -5.10 0.27
CA LYS A 46 -25.50 -6.30 -0.56
C LYS A 46 -24.08 -6.61 -1.05
N HIS A 47 -23.13 -5.70 -0.82
CA HIS A 47 -21.75 -5.87 -1.27
C HIS A 47 -21.00 -6.84 -0.34
N ASN A 48 -20.53 -7.94 -0.92
CA ASN A 48 -19.68 -8.87 -0.19
C ASN A 48 -18.44 -8.20 0.35
N ASN A 49 -18.14 -8.43 1.65
CA ASN A 49 -16.96 -7.88 2.30
C ASN A 49 -16.92 -6.34 2.38
N PHE A 50 -18.09 -5.68 2.49
CA PHE A 50 -18.20 -4.22 2.63
C PHE A 50 -17.25 -3.65 3.69
N LEU A 51 -17.30 -4.20 4.91
CA LEU A 51 -16.48 -3.70 6.02
C LEU A 51 -14.98 -3.83 5.73
N GLY A 52 -14.56 -4.89 5.05
CA GLY A 52 -13.16 -5.07 4.66
C GLY A 52 -12.68 -3.94 3.75
N TYR A 53 -13.40 -3.63 2.68
CA TYR A 53 -13.06 -2.52 1.78
C TYR A 53 -13.16 -1.15 2.46
N PHE A 54 -14.15 -0.95 3.32
CA PHE A 54 -14.29 0.28 4.09
C PHE A 54 -13.09 0.53 5.00
N LEU A 55 -12.68 -0.46 5.77
CA LEU A 55 -11.49 -0.37 6.65
C LEU A 55 -10.21 -0.24 5.85
N HIS A 56 -10.11 -0.91 4.69
CA HIS A 56 -8.99 -0.78 3.77
C HIS A 56 -8.85 0.67 3.26
N GLY A 57 -9.93 1.28 2.78
CA GLY A 57 -9.91 2.67 2.34
C GLY A 57 -9.50 3.65 3.44
N LEU A 58 -10.03 3.43 4.67
CA LEU A 58 -9.63 4.18 5.86
C LEU A 58 -8.12 4.05 6.12
N LYS A 59 -7.60 2.83 6.05
CA LYS A 59 -6.17 2.55 6.25
C LYS A 59 -5.31 3.20 5.17
N LEU A 60 -5.70 3.10 3.90
CA LEU A 60 -4.96 3.73 2.80
C LEU A 60 -4.90 5.26 2.94
N LYS A 61 -5.97 5.89 3.45
CA LYS A 61 -6.00 7.33 3.72
C LYS A 61 -5.14 7.74 4.91
N SER A 62 -4.88 6.84 5.85
CA SER A 62 -4.07 7.11 7.04
C SER A 62 -2.57 7.18 6.77
N TYR A 63 -2.13 6.90 5.54
CA TYR A 63 -0.73 6.97 5.19
C TYR A 63 -0.16 8.38 5.35
N GLU A 64 0.97 8.48 6.01
CA GLU A 64 1.76 9.70 6.15
C GLU A 64 3.26 9.38 6.05
N PHE A 65 3.96 10.10 5.20
CA PHE A 65 5.41 10.03 5.12
C PHE A 65 6.04 10.98 6.15
N LYS A 66 6.55 10.42 7.25
CA LYS A 66 7.09 11.20 8.38
C LYS A 66 8.58 11.00 8.62
N LYS A 67 9.25 10.20 7.80
CA LYS A 67 10.62 9.69 8.03
C LYS A 67 11.64 10.78 8.37
N TYR A 68 11.48 11.98 7.82
CA TYR A 68 12.44 13.08 7.99
C TYR A 68 11.88 14.24 8.84
N LYS A 69 10.73 14.06 9.44
CA LYS A 69 10.17 15.09 10.33
C LYS A 69 10.83 15.03 11.70
N THR A 70 11.31 16.18 12.21
CA THR A 70 11.93 16.28 13.54
C THR A 70 10.90 16.16 14.68
N LYS A 71 9.66 16.61 14.44
CA LYS A 71 8.54 16.45 15.38
C LYS A 71 7.57 15.41 14.81
N ASN A 72 7.66 14.21 15.30
CA ASN A 72 6.76 13.11 14.94
C ASN A 72 5.67 12.97 16.01
N GLU A 73 4.65 13.83 15.95
CA GLU A 73 3.40 13.55 16.64
C GLU A 73 2.65 12.47 15.87
N THR A 74 2.91 11.21 16.22
CA THR A 74 2.15 10.09 15.68
C THR A 74 0.86 9.98 16.46
N ARG A 75 -0.23 10.39 15.83
CA ARG A 75 -1.54 10.12 16.37
C ARG A 75 -2.00 8.74 15.88
N THR A 76 -2.15 7.83 16.81
CA THR A 76 -2.73 6.52 16.53
C THR A 76 -4.23 6.59 16.70
N ILE A 77 -4.98 6.22 15.66
CA ILE A 77 -6.44 6.05 15.73
C ILE A 77 -6.72 4.56 15.77
N THR A 78 -7.42 4.12 16.80
CA THR A 78 -7.84 2.73 16.95
C THR A 78 -9.29 2.59 16.48
N ILE A 79 -9.54 1.64 15.58
CA ILE A 79 -10.88 1.28 15.12
C ILE A 79 -11.22 -0.10 15.64
N ASN A 80 -12.21 -0.17 16.53
CA ASN A 80 -12.72 -1.42 17.07
C ASN A 80 -13.98 -1.83 16.33
N VAL A 81 -14.04 -3.07 15.89
CA VAL A 81 -15.22 -3.62 15.22
C VAL A 81 -16.07 -4.40 16.24
N LEU A 82 -17.26 -3.90 16.49
CA LEU A 82 -18.26 -4.54 17.36
C LEU A 82 -19.25 -5.34 16.52
N GLY A 83 -19.73 -6.45 17.06
CA GLY A 83 -20.67 -7.35 16.39
C GLY A 83 -19.99 -8.56 15.76
N ASN A 84 -20.80 -9.44 15.15
CA ASN A 84 -20.33 -10.70 14.56
C ASN A 84 -20.61 -10.80 13.05
N LYS A 85 -21.57 -10.05 12.53
CA LYS A 85 -21.91 -10.00 11.11
C LYS A 85 -20.93 -9.11 10.34
N ASN A 86 -20.84 -9.32 9.05
CA ASN A 86 -20.09 -8.48 8.09
C ASN A 86 -18.58 -8.32 8.37
N LYS A 87 -18.02 -9.09 9.31
CA LYS A 87 -16.57 -9.07 9.55
C LYS A 87 -15.82 -9.70 8.37
N PRO A 88 -14.72 -9.12 7.92
CA PRO A 88 -13.88 -9.72 6.91
C PRO A 88 -13.27 -11.03 7.45
N SER A 89 -13.26 -12.09 6.61
CA SER A 89 -12.60 -13.36 6.95
C SER A 89 -11.10 -13.15 7.22
N ALA A 90 -10.46 -14.08 7.91
CA ALA A 90 -9.01 -14.02 8.16
C ALA A 90 -8.21 -13.92 6.84
N GLN A 91 -8.63 -14.63 5.79
CA GLN A 91 -8.01 -14.57 4.48
C GLN A 91 -8.14 -13.16 3.85
N ASN A 92 -9.33 -12.53 3.96
CA ASN A 92 -9.53 -11.16 3.47
C ASN A 92 -8.71 -10.14 4.26
N GLN A 93 -8.58 -10.32 5.58
CA GLN A 93 -7.73 -9.46 6.40
C GLN A 93 -6.26 -9.54 5.96
N LEU A 94 -5.74 -10.74 5.73
CA LEU A 94 -4.38 -10.93 5.21
C LEU A 94 -4.20 -10.29 3.83
N LYS A 95 -5.19 -10.45 2.93
CA LYS A 95 -5.18 -9.81 1.61
C LYS A 95 -5.11 -8.29 1.72
N PHE A 96 -5.96 -7.66 2.52
CA PHE A 96 -5.95 -6.22 2.70
C PHE A 96 -4.64 -5.74 3.32
N LYS A 97 -4.14 -6.43 4.33
CA LYS A 97 -2.84 -6.13 4.94
C LYS A 97 -1.72 -6.12 3.90
N ALA A 98 -1.64 -7.15 3.05
CA ALA A 98 -0.63 -7.22 2.00
C ALA A 98 -0.75 -6.07 0.98
N LEU A 99 -1.99 -5.72 0.58
CA LEU A 99 -2.25 -4.60 -0.33
C LEU A 99 -1.85 -3.25 0.30
N GLU A 100 -2.12 -3.06 1.58
CA GLU A 100 -1.77 -1.86 2.35
C GLU A 100 -0.25 -1.71 2.47
N GLU A 101 0.45 -2.77 2.87
CA GLU A 101 1.90 -2.80 3.00
C GLU A 101 2.58 -2.51 1.66
N GLY A 102 2.14 -3.14 0.57
CA GLY A 102 2.66 -2.89 -0.77
C GLY A 102 2.40 -1.46 -1.25
N THR A 103 1.20 -0.93 -1.01
CA THR A 103 0.85 0.45 -1.37
C THR A 103 1.67 1.47 -0.57
N PHE A 104 1.87 1.23 0.72
CA PHE A 104 2.67 2.12 1.57
C PHE A 104 4.14 2.08 1.19
N TYR A 105 4.66 0.89 0.88
CA TYR A 105 6.01 0.75 0.35
C TYR A 105 6.21 1.55 -0.96
N ALA A 106 5.26 1.47 -1.89
CA ALA A 106 5.33 2.23 -3.13
C ALA A 106 5.25 3.76 -2.88
N ARG A 107 4.37 4.20 -1.97
CA ARG A 107 4.26 5.62 -1.58
C ARG A 107 5.52 6.12 -0.88
N ASP A 108 6.14 5.30 -0.04
CA ASP A 108 7.42 5.63 0.59
C ASP A 108 8.51 5.86 -0.46
N LEU A 109 8.60 4.99 -1.48
CA LEU A 109 9.55 5.16 -2.57
C LEU A 109 9.34 6.47 -3.34
N VAL A 110 8.08 6.84 -3.60
CA VAL A 110 7.75 8.11 -4.29
C VAL A 110 8.07 9.34 -3.42
N SER A 111 7.90 9.21 -2.09
CA SER A 111 8.09 10.32 -1.15
C SER A 111 9.54 10.52 -0.72
N GLU A 112 10.41 9.56 -1.00
CA GLU A 112 11.83 9.68 -0.67
C GLU A 112 12.52 10.77 -1.49
N PRO A 113 13.36 11.60 -0.88
CA PRO A 113 14.12 12.63 -1.61
C PRO A 113 15.20 11.99 -2.50
N GLY A 114 15.50 12.64 -3.64
CA GLY A 114 16.42 12.13 -4.66
C GLY A 114 17.88 11.93 -4.19
N ASN A 115 18.30 12.60 -3.12
CA ASN A 115 19.60 12.37 -2.49
C ASN A 115 19.66 11.08 -1.68
N VAL A 116 18.50 10.49 -1.34
CA VAL A 116 18.37 9.20 -0.67
C VAL A 116 17.98 8.12 -1.67
N LEU A 117 16.88 8.32 -2.41
CA LEU A 117 16.41 7.35 -3.40
C LEU A 117 17.00 7.66 -4.78
N HIS A 118 18.24 7.26 -4.99
CA HIS A 118 18.92 7.24 -6.28
C HIS A 118 18.98 5.80 -6.84
N PRO A 119 19.40 5.59 -8.10
CA PRO A 119 19.33 4.27 -8.74
C PRO A 119 19.97 3.13 -7.95
N ASP A 120 21.13 3.37 -7.31
CA ASP A 120 21.83 2.37 -6.50
C ASP A 120 20.96 1.94 -5.29
N GLU A 121 20.42 2.90 -4.54
CA GLU A 121 19.58 2.63 -3.37
C GLU A 121 18.24 2.01 -3.79
N TYR A 122 17.67 2.47 -4.92
CA TYR A 122 16.43 1.91 -5.41
C TYR A 122 16.59 0.42 -5.80
N SER A 123 17.64 0.08 -6.54
CA SER A 123 17.93 -1.31 -6.90
C SER A 123 18.13 -2.21 -5.65
N LYS A 124 18.78 -1.67 -4.62
CA LYS A 124 18.99 -2.36 -3.33
C LYS A 124 17.66 -2.60 -2.59
N ARG A 125 16.80 -1.58 -2.53
CA ARG A 125 15.47 -1.72 -1.90
C ARG A 125 14.60 -2.73 -2.64
N LEU A 126 14.59 -2.70 -3.97
CA LEU A 126 13.88 -3.73 -4.75
C LEU A 126 14.44 -5.13 -4.48
N ASN A 127 15.76 -5.27 -4.35
CA ASN A 127 16.37 -6.57 -4.03
C ASN A 127 15.90 -7.15 -2.68
N SER A 128 15.51 -6.30 -1.73
CA SER A 128 15.00 -6.75 -0.42
C SER A 128 13.65 -7.47 -0.53
N LEU A 129 12.89 -7.25 -1.61
CA LEU A 129 11.61 -7.93 -1.86
C LEU A 129 11.74 -9.44 -2.14
N LYS A 130 12.99 -9.94 -2.27
CA LYS A 130 13.25 -11.39 -2.28
C LYS A 130 12.70 -12.09 -1.04
N LYS A 131 12.72 -11.43 0.10
CA LYS A 131 12.15 -11.95 1.36
C LYS A 131 10.65 -12.22 1.26
N ASP A 132 9.96 -11.50 0.37
CA ASP A 132 8.52 -11.60 0.14
C ASP A 132 8.19 -12.62 -0.98
N GLY A 133 9.19 -13.38 -1.46
CA GLY A 133 9.03 -14.46 -2.43
C GLY A 133 9.22 -14.06 -3.89
N LEU A 134 9.60 -12.80 -4.19
CA LEU A 134 9.92 -12.40 -5.56
C LEU A 134 11.32 -12.88 -5.97
N LYS A 135 11.44 -13.35 -7.19
CA LYS A 135 12.74 -13.58 -7.84
C LYS A 135 13.21 -12.26 -8.43
N ILE A 136 14.26 -11.70 -7.86
CA ILE A 136 14.82 -10.40 -8.27
C ILE A 136 16.16 -10.63 -8.96
N THR A 137 16.32 -10.06 -10.16
CA THR A 137 17.60 -10.02 -10.87
C THR A 137 17.99 -8.57 -11.12
N ILE A 138 19.22 -8.22 -10.75
CA ILE A 138 19.78 -6.88 -10.95
C ILE A 138 20.84 -6.92 -12.02
N TYR A 139 20.67 -6.07 -13.03
CA TYR A 139 21.64 -5.85 -14.10
C TYR A 139 22.28 -4.48 -13.87
N ASP A 140 23.55 -4.49 -13.50
CA ASP A 140 24.38 -3.30 -13.34
C ASP A 140 24.93 -2.83 -14.70
N LYS A 141 25.68 -1.73 -14.71
CA LYS A 141 26.28 -1.14 -15.91
C LYS A 141 27.07 -2.14 -16.75
N GLN A 142 27.83 -3.06 -16.10
CA GLN A 142 28.65 -4.03 -16.83
C GLN A 142 27.80 -5.08 -17.52
N LYS A 143 26.78 -5.60 -16.83
CA LYS A 143 25.84 -6.56 -17.39
C LYS A 143 25.01 -5.95 -18.51
N LEU A 144 24.53 -4.70 -18.33
CA LEU A 144 23.78 -3.96 -19.34
C LEU A 144 24.60 -3.74 -20.62
N LYS A 145 25.91 -3.43 -20.48
CA LYS A 145 26.83 -3.32 -21.61
C LYS A 145 26.98 -4.64 -22.36
N LYS A 146 27.14 -5.76 -21.64
CA LYS A 146 27.23 -7.10 -22.23
C LYS A 146 25.96 -7.51 -22.98
N LEU A 147 24.80 -7.04 -22.53
CA LEU A 147 23.49 -7.27 -23.16
C LEU A 147 23.20 -6.31 -24.34
N GLY A 148 24.12 -5.41 -24.67
CA GLY A 148 23.93 -4.44 -25.76
C GLY A 148 22.90 -3.32 -25.44
N MET A 149 22.55 -3.11 -24.17
CA MET A 149 21.54 -2.12 -23.77
C MET A 149 22.12 -0.69 -23.72
N HIS A 150 22.74 -0.27 -24.82
CA HIS A 150 23.48 1.00 -24.90
C HIS A 150 22.58 2.23 -24.79
N ALA A 151 21.34 2.18 -25.29
CA ALA A 151 20.39 3.28 -25.18
C ALA A 151 20.07 3.59 -23.71
N LEU A 152 19.82 2.54 -22.89
CA LEU A 152 19.60 2.70 -21.44
C LEU A 152 20.83 3.31 -20.75
N LEU A 153 22.02 2.85 -21.10
CA LEU A 153 23.27 3.38 -20.57
C LEU A 153 23.53 4.82 -21.00
N GLY A 154 23.12 5.20 -22.24
CA GLY A 154 23.19 6.56 -22.77
C GLY A 154 22.39 7.55 -21.95
N VAL A 155 21.17 7.17 -21.51
CA VAL A 155 20.33 8.03 -20.64
C VAL A 155 21.03 8.34 -19.31
N GLY A 156 21.72 7.36 -18.72
CA GLY A 156 22.35 7.50 -17.42
C GLY A 156 23.80 8.06 -17.46
N GLN A 157 24.40 8.25 -18.64
CA GLN A 157 25.84 8.55 -18.75
C GLN A 157 26.26 9.89 -18.14
N GLY A 158 25.36 10.87 -18.07
CA GLY A 158 25.62 12.17 -17.44
C GLY A 158 25.56 12.16 -15.92
N SER A 159 25.16 11.05 -15.30
CA SER A 159 25.06 10.91 -13.85
C SER A 159 26.30 10.25 -13.27
N ILE A 160 26.72 10.71 -12.08
CA ILE A 160 27.73 10.01 -11.26
C ILE A 160 27.22 8.69 -10.69
N ARG A 161 25.91 8.47 -10.72
CA ARG A 161 25.25 7.25 -10.23
C ARG A 161 25.19 6.18 -11.31
N GLY A 162 25.16 4.91 -10.88
CA GLY A 162 25.02 3.79 -11.80
C GLY A 162 23.66 3.70 -12.48
N SER A 163 23.61 3.05 -13.64
CA SER A 163 22.35 2.66 -14.31
C SER A 163 22.08 1.19 -14.00
N TYR A 164 20.83 0.89 -13.71
CA TYR A 164 20.38 -0.45 -13.34
C TYR A 164 19.11 -0.83 -14.10
N LEU A 165 18.97 -2.10 -14.41
CA LEU A 165 17.71 -2.74 -14.76
C LEU A 165 17.41 -3.79 -13.69
N VAL A 166 16.21 -3.75 -13.15
CA VAL A 166 15.75 -4.73 -12.16
C VAL A 166 14.56 -5.47 -12.73
N THR A 167 14.67 -6.80 -12.83
CA THR A 167 13.52 -7.65 -13.16
C THR A 167 12.96 -8.26 -11.89
N MET A 168 11.64 -8.27 -11.79
CA MET A 168 10.90 -8.87 -10.69
C MET A 168 9.95 -9.91 -11.25
N GLU A 169 10.05 -11.15 -10.77
CA GLU A 169 9.27 -12.29 -11.24
C GLU A 169 8.52 -12.88 -10.03
N TRP A 170 7.22 -13.06 -10.19
CA TRP A 170 6.36 -13.72 -9.21
C TRP A 170 5.77 -15.00 -9.78
N ASN A 171 6.15 -16.13 -9.24
CA ASN A 171 5.65 -17.45 -9.61
C ASN A 171 4.59 -17.92 -8.61
N GLY A 172 3.43 -17.26 -8.61
CA GLY A 172 2.32 -17.57 -7.71
C GLY A 172 1.36 -18.66 -8.19
N ALA A 173 1.40 -18.99 -9.48
CA ALA A 173 0.57 -20.05 -10.03
C ALA A 173 1.17 -21.43 -9.73
N LYS A 174 0.33 -22.35 -9.23
CA LYS A 174 0.73 -23.75 -8.98
C LYS A 174 0.85 -24.58 -10.27
N ASN A 175 0.35 -24.06 -11.39
CA ASN A 175 0.38 -24.70 -12.69
C ASN A 175 1.46 -24.07 -13.55
N ASN A 176 2.14 -24.87 -14.39
CA ASN A 176 3.10 -24.40 -15.41
C ASN A 176 2.42 -23.56 -16.52
N SER A 177 1.39 -22.79 -16.18
CA SER A 177 0.81 -21.81 -17.10
C SER A 177 1.83 -20.72 -17.38
N LYS A 178 2.14 -20.50 -18.67
CA LYS A 178 2.94 -19.35 -19.07
C LYS A 178 2.28 -18.05 -18.58
N PRO A 179 3.09 -17.05 -18.21
CA PRO A 179 2.57 -15.73 -17.85
C PRO A 179 1.81 -15.12 -19.00
#